data_ccb5dee65057d3f057d1ef03195f0330
#
_entry.id   ccb5dee65057d3f057d1ef03195f0330
#
_cell.length_a   1.000
_cell.length_b   1.000
_cell.length_c   1.000
_cell.angle_alpha   90.00
_cell.angle_beta   90.00
_cell.angle_gamma   90.00
#
_symmetry.space_group_name_H-M   'P 1'
#
loop_
_entity.id
_entity.type
_entity.pdbx_description
1 polymer ?
#
loop_
_entity_poly.entity_id
_entity_poly.type
_entity_poly.pdbx_seq_one_letter_code
_entity_poly.pdbx_strand_id
1 'polypeptide(L)'
;MTIRSILTFPNPELRKIAKEVISFDSALSSLADDLLETMYEFKGIGLAATQIGVHQRIIVADVSDEQNEPHIFVNPKVKILNQDEKGGYDEGCLSIPGFYEEVVRPIKVEIRFQDLDGKEKKIIPEGLLGVVVQHETDHLDGKLMVDYISSVKRQRIRSKLLKQKK
;
A
#
# COMPACT_ATOMS: atom_id res chain seq x y z
N MET A 1 7.09 -15.92 10.36
CA MET A 1 5.89 -15.49 9.63
C MET A 1 4.71 -15.40 10.59
N THR A 2 4.11 -14.25 10.65
CA THR A 2 3.00 -13.99 11.58
C THR A 2 1.95 -13.12 10.91
N ILE A 3 0.71 -13.59 10.87
CA ILE A 3 -0.42 -12.80 10.41
C ILE A 3 -0.66 -11.67 11.40
N ARG A 4 -0.65 -10.44 10.90
CA ARG A 4 -0.83 -9.22 11.69
C ARG A 4 -2.25 -8.69 11.59
N SER A 5 -2.69 -8.01 12.63
CA SER A 5 -3.96 -7.27 12.57
C SER A 5 -3.81 -6.04 11.66
N ILE A 6 -4.76 -5.85 10.76
CA ILE A 6 -4.80 -4.68 9.87
C ILE A 6 -5.59 -3.55 10.55
N LEU A 7 -4.97 -2.37 10.61
CA LEU A 7 -5.63 -1.16 11.08
C LEU A 7 -6.68 -0.70 10.07
N THR A 8 -7.82 -0.26 10.55
CA THR A 8 -8.92 0.22 9.70
C THR A 8 -9.17 1.71 9.87
N PHE A 9 -9.47 2.37 8.75
CA PHE A 9 -9.89 3.76 8.73
C PHE A 9 -11.09 3.99 9.67
N PRO A 10 -11.14 5.00 10.49
CA PRO A 10 -10.26 6.17 10.57
C PRO A 10 -9.16 6.11 11.65
N ASN A 11 -8.57 4.96 11.93
CA ASN A 11 -7.51 4.86 12.92
C ASN A 11 -6.38 5.87 12.64
N PRO A 12 -6.01 6.75 13.61
CA PRO A 12 -5.02 7.80 13.39
C PRO A 12 -3.60 7.27 13.10
N GLU A 13 -3.28 6.03 13.46
CA GLU A 13 -1.99 5.41 13.11
C GLU A 13 -1.79 5.33 11.59
N LEU A 14 -2.88 5.22 10.80
CA LEU A 14 -2.82 5.23 9.34
C LEU A 14 -2.37 6.58 8.74
N ARG A 15 -2.37 7.65 9.54
CA ARG A 15 -1.95 8.99 9.11
C ARG A 15 -0.50 9.33 9.45
N LYS A 16 0.20 8.44 10.13
CA LYS A 16 1.61 8.65 10.46
C LYS A 16 2.49 8.40 9.25
N ILE A 17 3.50 9.24 9.09
CA ILE A 17 4.48 9.11 8.02
C ILE A 17 5.52 8.08 8.43
N ALA A 18 5.76 7.12 7.56
CA ALA A 18 6.75 6.06 7.77
C ALA A 18 8.18 6.60 7.62
N LYS A 19 9.09 6.09 8.43
CA LYS A 19 10.53 6.43 8.40
C LYS A 19 11.28 5.54 7.42
N GLU A 20 12.34 6.08 6.83
CA GLU A 20 13.22 5.29 5.97
C GLU A 20 13.82 4.11 6.75
N VAL A 21 13.91 2.97 6.07
CA VAL A 21 14.62 1.80 6.54
C VAL A 21 16.12 2.05 6.37
N ILE A 22 16.87 1.93 7.45
CA ILE A 22 18.33 2.14 7.46
C ILE A 22 19.11 0.84 7.78
N SER A 23 18.43 -0.16 8.33
CA SER A 23 19.02 -1.47 8.67
C SER A 23 18.38 -2.57 7.83
N PHE A 24 19.21 -3.25 7.05
CA PHE A 24 18.80 -4.35 6.16
C PHE A 24 19.23 -5.67 6.80
N ASP A 25 18.45 -6.12 7.76
CA ASP A 25 18.77 -7.25 8.64
C ASP A 25 17.63 -8.29 8.65
N SER A 26 17.77 -9.29 9.50
CA SER A 26 16.76 -10.34 9.65
C SER A 26 15.41 -9.82 10.15
N ALA A 27 15.40 -8.73 10.92
CA ALA A 27 14.16 -8.12 11.37
C ALA A 27 13.36 -7.51 10.19
N LEU A 28 14.06 -6.88 9.24
CA LEU A 28 13.43 -6.38 8.01
C LEU A 28 12.88 -7.53 7.16
N SER A 29 13.64 -8.62 7.01
CA SER A 29 13.17 -9.80 6.28
C SER A 29 11.93 -10.42 6.93
N SER A 30 11.92 -10.54 8.27
CA SER A 30 10.76 -11.03 9.00
C SER A 30 9.54 -10.12 8.86
N LEU A 31 9.74 -8.81 8.82
CA LEU A 31 8.65 -7.85 8.56
C LEU A 31 8.08 -8.02 7.16
N ALA A 32 8.92 -8.23 6.16
CA ALA A 32 8.47 -8.49 4.78
C ALA A 32 7.64 -9.77 4.70
N ASP A 33 8.08 -10.84 5.38
CA ASP A 33 7.35 -12.11 5.44
C ASP A 33 5.98 -11.93 6.14
N ASP A 34 5.93 -11.23 7.27
CA ASP A 34 4.68 -10.92 7.97
C ASP A 34 3.71 -10.12 7.09
N LEU A 35 4.22 -9.16 6.30
CA LEU A 35 3.42 -8.37 5.38
C LEU A 35 2.84 -9.23 4.27
N LEU A 36 3.65 -10.08 3.64
CA LEU A 36 3.19 -10.98 2.57
C LEU A 36 2.14 -11.96 3.09
N GLU A 37 2.40 -12.62 4.22
CA GLU A 37 1.47 -13.57 4.81
C GLU A 37 0.15 -12.90 5.19
N THR A 38 0.21 -11.72 5.81
CA THR A 38 -0.98 -10.92 6.14
C THR A 38 -1.75 -10.52 4.89
N MET A 39 -1.06 -10.03 3.86
CA MET A 39 -1.67 -9.65 2.59
C MET A 39 -2.44 -10.82 1.96
N TYR A 40 -1.83 -12.00 1.88
CA TYR A 40 -2.46 -13.18 1.29
C TYR A 40 -3.63 -13.70 2.13
N GLU A 41 -3.50 -13.73 3.45
CA GLU A 41 -4.59 -14.15 4.36
C GLU A 41 -5.85 -13.31 4.14
N PHE A 42 -5.68 -12.01 4.00
CA PHE A 42 -6.81 -11.09 3.75
C PHE A 42 -7.16 -10.92 2.27
N LYS A 43 -6.58 -11.76 1.39
CA LYS A 43 -6.83 -11.76 -0.07
C LYS A 43 -6.55 -10.40 -0.73
N GLY A 44 -5.56 -9.68 -0.21
CA GLY A 44 -5.10 -8.42 -0.78
C GLY A 44 -4.08 -8.63 -1.90
N ILE A 45 -3.85 -7.58 -2.66
CA ILE A 45 -2.83 -7.51 -3.73
C ILE A 45 -1.71 -6.52 -3.41
N GLY A 46 -1.81 -5.84 -2.29
CA GLY A 46 -0.81 -4.94 -1.75
C GLY A 46 -1.02 -4.71 -0.26
N LEU A 47 0.05 -4.38 0.45
CA LEU A 47 0.01 -4.02 1.87
C LEU A 47 1.23 -3.18 2.24
N ALA A 48 1.01 -2.11 2.98
CA ALA A 48 2.06 -1.26 3.53
C ALA A 48 2.26 -1.54 5.03
N ALA A 49 3.48 -1.40 5.51
CA ALA A 49 3.82 -1.64 6.92
C ALA A 49 3.00 -0.76 7.89
N THR A 50 2.67 0.46 7.49
CA THR A 50 1.83 1.36 8.29
C THR A 50 0.44 0.80 8.57
N GLN A 51 -0.09 -0.05 7.68
CA GLN A 51 -1.40 -0.68 7.86
C GLN A 51 -1.41 -1.76 8.96
N ILE A 52 -0.25 -2.25 9.35
CA ILE A 52 -0.08 -3.16 10.50
C ILE A 52 0.57 -2.47 11.71
N GLY A 53 0.60 -1.14 11.71
CA GLY A 53 1.13 -0.34 12.82
C GLY A 53 2.65 -0.23 12.86
N VAL A 54 3.36 -0.61 11.81
CA VAL A 54 4.82 -0.48 11.70
C VAL A 54 5.15 0.70 10.79
N HIS A 55 5.77 1.73 11.35
CA HIS A 55 6.03 2.98 10.62
C HIS A 55 7.41 2.98 9.96
N GLN A 56 7.65 1.97 9.13
CA GLN A 56 8.83 1.83 8.28
C GLN A 56 8.42 1.83 6.80
N ARG A 57 9.28 2.38 5.95
CA ARG A 57 8.99 2.49 4.50
C ARG A 57 9.24 1.18 3.78
N ILE A 58 8.33 0.24 3.98
CA ILE A 58 8.29 -1.03 3.24
C ILE A 58 6.86 -1.36 2.84
N ILE A 59 6.69 -1.81 1.61
CA ILE A 59 5.43 -2.29 1.06
C ILE A 59 5.65 -3.62 0.34
N VAL A 60 4.60 -4.39 0.23
CA VAL A 60 4.54 -5.60 -0.58
C VAL A 60 3.41 -5.51 -1.58
N ALA A 61 3.56 -6.18 -2.73
CA ALA A 61 2.52 -6.26 -3.76
C ALA A 61 2.64 -7.58 -4.52
N ASP A 62 1.50 -8.15 -4.86
CA ASP A 62 1.40 -9.29 -5.77
C ASP A 62 0.10 -9.17 -6.55
N VAL A 63 0.21 -8.90 -7.84
CA VAL A 63 -0.94 -8.75 -8.76
C VAL A 63 -1.12 -9.94 -9.68
N SER A 64 -0.36 -11.02 -9.45
CA SER A 64 -0.49 -12.27 -10.23
C SER A 64 -1.77 -13.01 -9.86
N ASP A 65 -2.35 -13.70 -10.83
CA ASP A 65 -3.61 -14.43 -10.62
C ASP A 65 -3.46 -15.56 -9.59
N GLU A 66 -2.29 -16.19 -9.54
CA GLU A 66 -2.01 -17.32 -8.65
C GLU A 66 -1.33 -16.91 -7.34
N GLN A 67 -1.13 -15.62 -7.10
CA GLN A 67 -0.43 -15.08 -5.91
C GLN A 67 0.93 -15.73 -5.68
N ASN A 68 1.73 -15.82 -6.72
CA ASN A 68 3.04 -16.46 -6.73
C ASN A 68 4.18 -15.59 -7.27
N GLU A 69 3.93 -14.29 -7.47
CA GLU A 69 4.90 -13.31 -7.94
C GLU A 69 5.00 -12.10 -6.99
N PRO A 70 5.40 -12.32 -5.72
CA PRO A 70 5.47 -11.25 -4.75
C PRO A 70 6.60 -10.27 -5.06
N HIS A 71 6.32 -9.00 -4.87
CA HIS A 71 7.28 -7.90 -4.94
C HIS A 71 7.41 -7.24 -3.57
N ILE A 72 8.65 -6.95 -3.16
CA ILE A 72 8.97 -6.24 -1.92
C ILE A 72 9.70 -4.96 -2.28
N PHE A 73 9.20 -3.83 -1.79
CA PHE A 73 9.78 -2.51 -2.07
C PHE A 73 10.16 -1.85 -0.75
N VAL A 74 11.46 -1.71 -0.50
CA VAL A 74 12.00 -0.97 0.65
C VAL A 74 12.36 0.44 0.21
N ASN A 75 11.96 1.43 0.97
CA ASN A 75 12.17 2.86 0.67
C ASN A 75 11.71 3.26 -0.74
N PRO A 76 10.49 2.88 -1.15
CA PRO A 76 10.01 3.16 -2.51
C PRO A 76 9.85 4.66 -2.75
N LYS A 77 10.26 5.10 -3.94
CA LYS A 77 10.06 6.45 -4.45
C LYS A 77 9.39 6.37 -5.81
N VAL A 78 8.25 7.02 -5.95
CA VAL A 78 7.46 7.06 -7.18
C VAL A 78 7.78 8.33 -7.95
N LYS A 79 8.20 8.19 -9.21
CA LYS A 79 8.40 9.29 -10.15
C LYS A 79 7.38 9.17 -11.27
N ILE A 80 6.58 10.20 -11.47
CA ILE A 80 5.61 10.26 -12.55
C ILE A 80 6.36 10.58 -13.85
N LEU A 81 6.24 9.72 -14.85
CA LEU A 81 6.92 9.89 -16.15
C LEU A 81 6.09 10.71 -17.14
N ASN A 82 4.76 10.68 -17.03
CA ASN A 82 3.86 11.49 -17.82
C ASN A 82 2.68 11.98 -16.99
N GLN A 83 2.64 13.28 -16.72
CA GLN A 83 1.59 13.92 -15.90
C GLN A 83 0.23 13.96 -16.61
N ASP A 84 0.22 13.92 -17.94
CA ASP A 84 -0.99 14.05 -18.74
C ASP A 84 -1.71 12.71 -18.96
N GLU A 85 -0.99 11.62 -18.81
CA GLU A 85 -1.56 10.26 -18.90
C GLU A 85 -2.04 9.76 -17.54
N LYS A 86 -3.36 9.77 -17.36
CA LYS A 86 -4.01 9.28 -16.14
C LYS A 86 -5.10 8.28 -16.48
N GLY A 87 -5.32 7.34 -15.58
CA GLY A 87 -6.38 6.35 -15.67
C GLY A 87 -7.13 6.21 -14.36
N GLY A 88 -8.42 5.92 -14.46
CA GLY A 88 -9.26 5.60 -13.32
C GLY A 88 -9.22 4.09 -13.06
N TYR A 89 -9.05 3.73 -11.79
CA TYR A 89 -9.09 2.36 -11.32
C TYR A 89 -10.05 2.26 -10.14
N ASP A 90 -10.84 1.20 -10.12
CA ASP A 90 -11.70 0.89 -8.99
C ASP A 90 -10.84 0.26 -7.89
N GLU A 91 -10.43 1.09 -6.93
CA GLU A 91 -9.52 0.70 -5.86
C GLU A 91 -10.28 0.25 -4.62
N GLY A 92 -9.79 -0.83 -4.02
CA GLY A 92 -10.12 -1.25 -2.67
C GLY A 92 -8.90 -1.14 -1.76
N CYS A 93 -9.10 -1.25 -0.45
CA CYS A 93 -8.04 -1.19 0.52
C CYS A 93 -8.37 -2.09 1.71
N LEU A 94 -7.41 -2.89 2.16
CA LEU A 94 -7.60 -3.76 3.34
C LEU A 94 -7.89 -2.95 4.62
N SER A 95 -7.44 -1.69 4.67
CA SER A 95 -7.77 -0.76 5.76
C SER A 95 -9.14 -0.07 5.61
N ILE A 96 -9.84 -0.30 4.49
CA ILE A 96 -11.17 0.25 4.20
C ILE A 96 -12.05 -0.90 3.69
N PRO A 97 -12.30 -1.92 4.52
CA PRO A 97 -12.93 -3.15 4.07
C PRO A 97 -14.37 -2.93 3.57
N GLY A 98 -14.69 -3.56 2.44
CA GLY A 98 -16.02 -3.54 1.85
C GLY A 98 -16.35 -2.32 0.98
N PHE A 99 -15.38 -1.43 0.74
CA PHE A 99 -15.57 -0.25 -0.10
C PHE A 99 -14.61 -0.24 -1.28
N TYR A 100 -15.15 0.11 -2.46
CA TYR A 100 -14.40 0.31 -3.69
C TYR A 100 -14.80 1.65 -4.28
N GLU A 101 -13.81 2.43 -4.69
CA GLU A 101 -14.04 3.75 -5.30
C GLU A 101 -13.05 3.98 -6.44
N GLU A 102 -13.50 4.67 -7.48
CA GLU A 102 -12.62 5.05 -8.56
C GLU A 102 -11.62 6.11 -8.10
N VAL A 103 -10.33 5.79 -8.32
CA VAL A 103 -9.22 6.72 -8.08
C VAL A 103 -8.46 6.93 -9.39
N VAL A 104 -8.25 8.18 -9.74
CA VAL A 104 -7.50 8.56 -10.94
C VAL A 104 -6.02 8.72 -10.58
N ARG A 105 -5.16 7.95 -11.24
CA ARG A 105 -3.71 7.96 -11.00
C ARG A 105 -2.94 8.09 -12.30
N PRO A 106 -1.69 8.62 -12.24
CA PRO A 106 -0.76 8.52 -13.36
C PRO A 106 -0.59 7.06 -13.81
N ILE A 107 -0.63 6.83 -15.12
CA ILE A 107 -0.48 5.49 -15.69
C ILE A 107 0.99 5.08 -15.73
N LYS A 108 1.87 6.00 -16.10
CA LYS A 108 3.28 5.72 -16.31
C LYS A 108 4.14 6.31 -15.20
N VAL A 109 4.68 5.43 -14.38
CA VAL A 109 5.52 5.78 -13.24
C VAL A 109 6.80 4.95 -13.24
N GLU A 110 7.86 5.53 -12.69
CA GLU A 110 9.11 4.83 -12.35
C GLU A 110 9.17 4.65 -10.85
N ILE A 111 9.46 3.45 -10.40
CA ILE A 111 9.62 3.12 -8.97
C ILE A 111 11.09 2.85 -8.72
N ARG A 112 11.70 3.66 -7.86
CA ARG A 112 13.04 3.41 -7.32
C ARG A 112 12.90 2.90 -5.90
N PHE A 113 13.59 1.84 -5.56
CA PHE A 113 13.48 1.19 -4.27
C PHE A 113 14.75 0.39 -3.95
N GLN A 114 14.82 -0.12 -2.75
CA GLN A 114 15.86 -1.05 -2.34
C GLN A 114 15.24 -2.44 -2.12
N ASP A 115 16.02 -3.49 -2.41
CA ASP A 115 15.63 -4.84 -2.03
C ASP A 115 15.97 -5.11 -0.55
N LEU A 116 15.73 -6.34 -0.07
CA LEU A 116 16.00 -6.71 1.33
C LEU A 116 17.51 -6.72 1.69
N ASP A 117 18.40 -6.71 0.70
CA ASP A 117 19.84 -6.60 0.89
C ASP A 117 20.34 -5.14 0.83
N GLY A 118 19.43 -4.19 0.64
CA GLY A 118 19.74 -2.77 0.51
C GLY A 118 20.22 -2.34 -0.87
N LYS A 119 20.16 -3.23 -1.86
CA LYS A 119 20.56 -2.91 -3.24
C LYS A 119 19.49 -2.05 -3.91
N GLU A 120 19.93 -0.97 -4.53
CA GLU A 120 19.05 -0.10 -5.30
C GLU A 120 18.57 -0.75 -6.58
N LYS A 121 17.26 -0.63 -6.82
CA LYS A 121 16.57 -1.15 -7.99
C LYS A 121 15.62 -0.11 -8.56
N LYS A 122 15.29 -0.29 -9.81
CA LYS A 122 14.35 0.57 -10.54
C LYS A 122 13.50 -0.28 -11.47
N ILE A 123 12.20 -0.02 -11.44
CA ILE A 123 11.25 -0.63 -12.39
C ILE A 123 10.32 0.45 -12.95
N ILE A 124 9.77 0.17 -14.13
CA ILE A 124 8.66 0.92 -14.71
C ILE A 124 7.52 -0.09 -14.87
N PRO A 125 6.69 -0.28 -13.82
CA PRO A 125 5.63 -1.28 -13.85
C PRO A 125 4.54 -0.89 -14.83
N GLU A 126 3.96 -1.89 -15.48
CA GLU A 126 2.82 -1.73 -16.36
C GLU A 126 1.54 -2.19 -15.65
N GLY A 127 0.41 -1.60 -16.04
CA GLY A 127 -0.92 -2.03 -15.58
C GLY A 127 -1.13 -1.91 -14.07
N LEU A 128 -1.74 -2.94 -13.49
CA LEU A 128 -2.21 -2.92 -12.11
C LEU A 128 -1.08 -2.79 -11.08
N LEU A 129 0.10 -3.34 -11.33
CA LEU A 129 1.22 -3.23 -10.39
C LEU A 129 1.60 -1.77 -10.14
N GLY A 130 1.61 -0.93 -11.18
CA GLY A 130 1.89 0.50 -11.03
C GLY A 130 0.86 1.23 -10.17
N VAL A 131 -0.40 0.85 -10.27
CA VAL A 131 -1.49 1.39 -9.43
C VAL A 131 -1.30 0.97 -7.98
N VAL A 132 -1.07 -0.32 -7.75
CA VAL A 132 -0.92 -0.88 -6.39
C VAL A 132 0.28 -0.25 -5.69
N VAL A 133 1.43 -0.15 -6.34
CA VAL A 133 2.62 0.47 -5.73
C VAL A 133 2.38 1.94 -5.37
N GLN A 134 1.66 2.70 -6.20
CA GLN A 134 1.27 4.07 -5.85
C GLN A 134 0.35 4.12 -4.64
N HIS A 135 -0.66 3.24 -4.60
CA HIS A 135 -1.59 3.13 -3.47
C HIS A 135 -0.85 2.79 -2.16
N GLU A 136 0.03 1.80 -2.18
CA GLU A 136 0.77 1.38 -0.99
C GLU A 136 1.83 2.41 -0.56
N THR A 137 2.46 3.10 -1.50
CA THR A 137 3.39 4.20 -1.19
C THR A 137 2.68 5.37 -0.55
N ASP A 138 1.44 5.67 -0.96
CA ASP A 138 0.61 6.68 -0.31
C ASP A 138 0.42 6.37 1.18
N HIS A 139 0.19 5.11 1.54
CA HIS A 139 0.08 4.70 2.95
C HIS A 139 1.32 5.08 3.77
N LEU A 140 2.50 4.96 3.19
CA LEU A 140 3.75 5.36 3.85
C LEU A 140 3.85 6.87 4.11
N ASP A 141 3.10 7.66 3.36
CA ASP A 141 3.02 9.12 3.50
C ASP A 141 1.77 9.57 4.29
N GLY A 142 1.06 8.62 4.89
CA GLY A 142 -0.16 8.90 5.66
C GLY A 142 -1.38 9.24 4.80
N LYS A 143 -1.34 8.92 3.51
CA LYS A 143 -2.44 9.14 2.55
C LYS A 143 -3.25 7.87 2.36
N LEU A 144 -4.54 8.02 2.19
CA LEU A 144 -5.49 6.93 1.97
C LEU A 144 -6.28 7.17 0.68
N MET A 145 -6.83 6.10 0.09
CA MET A 145 -7.67 6.22 -1.10
C MET A 145 -8.87 7.15 -0.91
N VAL A 146 -9.38 7.27 0.32
CA VAL A 146 -10.48 8.18 0.66
C VAL A 146 -10.11 9.66 0.53
N ASP A 147 -8.83 9.99 0.42
CA ASP A 147 -8.37 11.36 0.19
C ASP A 147 -8.57 11.81 -1.27
N TYR A 148 -8.79 10.85 -2.18
CA TYR A 148 -9.01 11.11 -3.61
C TYR A 148 -10.49 11.16 -4.00
N ILE A 149 -11.40 10.90 -3.07
CA ILE A 149 -12.86 10.92 -3.29
C ILE A 149 -13.50 12.13 -2.62
N SER A 150 -14.79 12.38 -2.90
CA SER A 150 -15.49 13.51 -2.30
C SER A 150 -15.55 13.42 -0.77
N SER A 151 -15.62 14.57 -0.10
CA SER A 151 -15.76 14.63 1.36
C SER A 151 -17.01 13.92 1.85
N VAL A 152 -18.11 13.95 1.08
CA VAL A 152 -19.37 13.26 1.41
C VAL A 152 -19.15 11.75 1.38
N LYS A 153 -18.55 11.20 0.34
CA LYS A 153 -18.23 9.77 0.25
C LYS A 153 -17.31 9.33 1.38
N ARG A 154 -16.26 10.08 1.63
CA ARG A 154 -15.31 9.81 2.73
C ARG A 154 -16.01 9.77 4.09
N GLN A 155 -16.86 10.74 4.38
CA GLN A 155 -17.60 10.79 5.65
C GLN A 155 -18.57 9.61 5.78
N ARG A 156 -19.21 9.21 4.69
CA ARG A 156 -20.10 8.04 4.66
C ARG A 156 -19.34 6.74 4.97
N ILE A 157 -18.19 6.53 4.35
CA ILE A 157 -17.32 5.38 4.61
C ILE A 157 -16.87 5.38 6.06
N ARG A 158 -16.40 6.52 6.56
CA ARG A 158 -15.97 6.69 7.95
C ARG A 158 -17.07 6.30 8.94
N SER A 159 -18.27 6.80 8.74
CA SER A 159 -19.41 6.51 9.61
C SER A 159 -19.78 5.03 9.62
N LYS A 160 -19.77 4.38 8.45
CA LYS A 160 -20.05 2.95 8.34
C LYS A 160 -19.00 2.09 9.01
N LEU A 161 -17.71 2.39 8.83
CA LEU A 161 -16.62 1.64 9.46
C LEU A 161 -16.61 1.80 10.98
N LEU A 162 -16.93 2.98 11.50
CA LEU A 162 -17.07 3.20 12.93
C LEU A 162 -18.21 2.40 13.56
N LYS A 163 -19.32 2.21 12.83
CA LYS A 163 -20.45 1.37 13.29
C LYS A 163 -20.11 -0.11 13.34
N GLN A 164 -19.27 -0.59 12.44
CA GLN A 164 -18.86 -2.00 12.40
C GLN A 164 -17.94 -2.40 13.55
N LYS A 165 -17.28 -1.44 14.22
CA LYS A 165 -16.39 -1.67 15.37
C LYS A 165 -17.12 -1.77 16.71
N LYS A 166 -18.42 -1.53 16.74
CA LYS A 166 -19.29 -1.70 17.91
C LYS A 166 -19.93 -3.09 17.82
#